data_ce33c5409235ad2545e570a731a85cb7
#
_entry.id   ce33c5409235ad2545e570a731a85cb7
#
_cell.length_a   1.000
_cell.length_b   1.000
_cell.length_c   1.000
_cell.angle_alpha   90.00
_cell.angle_beta   90.00
_cell.angle_gamma   90.00
#
_symmetry.space_group_name_H-M   'P 1'
#
loop_
_entity.id
_entity.type
_entity.pdbx_description
1 polymer ?
#
loop_
_entity_poly.entity_id
_entity_poly.type
_entity_poly.pdbx_seq_one_letter_code
_entity_poly.pdbx_strand_id
1 'polypeptide(L)'
;MKKCLIAFLLGFSFSVNAQDFIAAENDTTVMSEYNDGRLWAYRQIGDFVVGMTNYEEKDDYGKYYQIAIFIKNLSNASVTFEPEQITSTLYSKNNDTIPLIVYSYDKYMKKVKTSQNWSMALLGFSAGLNVGMAGYQTTYTTTYGVNHMPYTQVHTTYNYAAASAANMAATTQLMTLSKLMADDRNTKSQGYLKMTTIHPNEGIIGYVNIKRKKGLLMTVNIPVGGQVYSFDWDVTKKKVKK
;
A
#
# COMPACT_ATOMS: atom_id res chain seq x y z
N MET A 1 -37.23 -28.74 -35.89
CA MET A 1 -36.75 -27.40 -35.52
C MET A 1 -35.71 -27.56 -34.40
N LYS A 2 -34.42 -27.52 -34.76
CA LYS A 2 -33.31 -27.65 -33.82
C LYS A 2 -32.90 -26.24 -33.34
N LYS A 3 -33.10 -25.94 -32.08
CA LYS A 3 -32.66 -24.67 -31.48
C LYS A 3 -31.17 -24.79 -31.12
N CYS A 4 -30.31 -24.07 -31.84
CA CYS A 4 -28.90 -23.89 -31.49
C CYS A 4 -28.82 -22.92 -30.30
N LEU A 5 -28.38 -23.42 -29.16
CA LEU A 5 -28.00 -22.65 -28.00
C LEU A 5 -26.55 -22.19 -28.18
N ILE A 6 -26.34 -20.93 -28.57
CA ILE A 6 -25.01 -20.32 -28.62
C ILE A 6 -24.65 -19.88 -27.21
N ALA A 7 -23.76 -20.64 -26.58
CA ALA A 7 -23.15 -20.24 -25.30
C ALA A 7 -22.12 -19.13 -25.57
N PHE A 8 -22.43 -17.92 -25.14
CA PHE A 8 -21.53 -16.78 -25.20
C PHE A 8 -20.53 -16.89 -24.01
N LEU A 9 -19.38 -17.49 -24.28
CA LEU A 9 -18.26 -17.52 -23.37
C LEU A 9 -17.64 -16.11 -23.34
N LEU A 10 -18.03 -15.31 -22.35
CA LEU A 10 -17.35 -14.07 -21.99
C LEU A 10 -15.98 -14.43 -21.41
N GLY A 11 -14.96 -14.45 -22.25
CA GLY A 11 -13.58 -14.54 -21.83
C GLY A 11 -13.19 -13.26 -21.07
N PHE A 12 -13.19 -13.32 -19.76
CA PHE A 12 -12.52 -12.32 -18.93
C PHE A 12 -11.01 -12.46 -19.12
N SER A 13 -10.45 -11.68 -20.03
CA SER A 13 -9.01 -11.51 -20.12
C SER A 13 -8.54 -10.69 -18.92
N PHE A 14 -8.09 -11.34 -17.85
CA PHE A 14 -7.32 -10.69 -16.82
C PHE A 14 -5.98 -10.29 -17.43
N SER A 15 -5.79 -8.99 -17.66
CA SER A 15 -4.49 -8.44 -18.04
C SER A 15 -3.59 -8.51 -16.82
N VAL A 16 -2.89 -9.61 -16.64
CA VAL A 16 -1.80 -9.70 -15.66
C VAL A 16 -0.70 -8.80 -16.23
N ASN A 17 -0.44 -7.66 -15.58
CA ASN A 17 0.75 -6.88 -15.83
C ASN A 17 1.93 -7.65 -15.22
N ALA A 18 2.39 -8.69 -15.90
CA ALA A 18 3.60 -9.39 -15.54
C ALA A 18 4.77 -8.42 -15.75
N GLN A 19 5.43 -8.06 -14.68
CA GLN A 19 6.73 -7.41 -14.75
C GLN A 19 7.73 -8.54 -15.08
N ASP A 20 8.53 -8.33 -16.11
CA ASP A 20 9.45 -9.36 -16.56
C ASP A 20 10.75 -9.27 -15.75
N PHE A 21 11.18 -10.40 -15.23
CA PHE A 21 12.51 -10.56 -14.68
C PHE A 21 13.51 -10.67 -15.84
N ILE A 22 14.62 -9.95 -15.75
CA ILE A 22 15.69 -9.99 -16.74
C ILE A 22 16.84 -10.82 -16.18
N ALA A 23 16.98 -12.05 -16.65
CA ALA A 23 18.18 -12.82 -16.40
C ALA A 23 19.29 -12.38 -17.37
N ALA A 24 20.52 -12.26 -16.91
CA ALA A 24 21.67 -12.13 -17.82
C ALA A 24 21.77 -13.40 -18.68
N GLU A 25 22.01 -13.26 -19.98
CA GLU A 25 21.95 -14.34 -20.98
C GLU A 25 22.75 -15.61 -20.65
N ASN A 26 23.70 -15.56 -19.72
CA ASN A 26 24.56 -16.70 -19.32
C ASN A 26 24.55 -16.96 -17.82
N ASP A 27 23.60 -16.42 -17.07
CA ASP A 27 23.56 -16.60 -15.61
C ASP A 27 22.80 -17.90 -15.24
N THR A 28 23.54 -19.00 -15.17
CA THR A 28 23.02 -20.30 -14.77
C THR A 28 22.65 -20.39 -13.30
N THR A 29 22.95 -19.37 -12.50
CA THR A 29 22.64 -19.31 -11.06
C THR A 29 21.23 -18.84 -10.77
N VAL A 30 20.52 -18.35 -11.79
CA VAL A 30 19.16 -17.84 -11.67
C VAL A 30 18.17 -18.84 -12.24
N MET A 31 17.17 -19.17 -11.45
CA MET A 31 15.98 -19.90 -11.86
C MET A 31 14.77 -18.97 -11.76
N SER A 32 13.83 -19.12 -12.68
CA SER A 32 12.56 -18.39 -12.60
C SER A 32 11.40 -19.34 -12.77
N GLU A 33 10.34 -19.13 -11.99
CA GLU A 33 9.11 -19.91 -12.06
C GLU A 33 7.89 -19.04 -11.84
N TYR A 34 6.75 -19.47 -12.36
CA TYR A 34 5.45 -18.85 -12.04
C TYR A 34 4.82 -19.59 -10.88
N ASN A 35 4.55 -18.86 -9.79
CA ASN A 35 3.86 -19.36 -8.63
C ASN A 35 2.74 -18.37 -8.25
N ASP A 36 1.50 -18.85 -8.10
CA ASP A 36 0.30 -18.05 -7.79
C ASP A 36 0.10 -16.85 -8.75
N GLY A 37 0.40 -17.06 -10.05
CA GLY A 37 0.27 -16.04 -11.08
C GLY A 37 1.34 -14.94 -11.03
N ARG A 38 2.41 -15.14 -10.27
CA ARG A 38 3.56 -14.23 -10.15
C ARG A 38 4.82 -14.92 -10.62
N LEU A 39 5.67 -14.15 -11.29
CA LEU A 39 7.00 -14.60 -11.66
C LEU A 39 7.93 -14.42 -10.47
N TRP A 40 8.50 -15.51 -9.99
CA TRP A 40 9.56 -15.54 -9.00
C TRP A 40 10.89 -15.79 -9.67
N ALA A 41 11.90 -15.04 -9.27
CA ALA A 41 13.29 -15.28 -9.62
C ALA A 41 14.04 -15.77 -8.39
N TYR A 42 14.78 -16.85 -8.50
CA TYR A 42 15.57 -17.44 -7.41
C TYR A 42 17.04 -17.45 -7.81
N ARG A 43 17.89 -17.16 -6.85
CA ARG A 43 19.33 -17.20 -7.01
C ARG A 43 19.93 -17.99 -5.84
N GLN A 44 20.79 -18.94 -6.16
CA GLN A 44 21.57 -19.67 -5.15
C GLN A 44 23.04 -19.27 -5.25
N ILE A 45 23.62 -18.79 -4.15
CA ILE A 45 25.04 -18.50 -4.02
C ILE A 45 25.49 -19.14 -2.71
N GLY A 46 26.41 -20.11 -2.79
CA GLY A 46 26.83 -20.88 -1.63
C GLY A 46 25.66 -21.59 -0.94
N ASP A 47 25.53 -21.39 0.36
CA ASP A 47 24.57 -22.06 1.22
C ASP A 47 23.23 -21.30 1.37
N PHE A 48 22.99 -20.30 0.57
CA PHE A 48 21.75 -19.54 0.66
C PHE A 48 21.02 -19.54 -0.67
N VAL A 49 19.68 -19.72 -0.61
CA VAL A 49 18.77 -19.50 -1.73
C VAL A 49 17.95 -18.26 -1.42
N VAL A 50 18.01 -17.28 -2.31
CA VAL A 50 17.19 -16.07 -2.22
C VAL A 50 16.26 -16.02 -3.42
N GLY A 51 14.97 -15.88 -3.14
CA GLY A 51 13.92 -15.70 -4.14
C GLY A 51 13.31 -14.31 -4.04
N MET A 52 12.92 -13.74 -5.17
CA MET A 52 12.29 -12.44 -5.23
C MET A 52 11.20 -12.39 -6.28
N THR A 53 10.09 -11.74 -5.95
CA THR A 53 9.08 -11.28 -6.92
C THR A 53 8.76 -9.81 -6.69
N ASN A 54 8.34 -9.13 -7.75
CA ASN A 54 8.03 -7.71 -7.72
C ASN A 54 6.64 -7.44 -8.26
N TYR A 55 5.91 -6.53 -7.62
CA TYR A 55 4.64 -6.02 -8.11
C TYR A 55 4.42 -4.56 -7.72
N GLU A 56 3.61 -3.86 -8.50
CA GLU A 56 3.25 -2.48 -8.19
C GLU A 56 2.11 -2.43 -7.20
N GLU A 57 2.33 -1.77 -6.06
CA GLU A 57 1.31 -1.52 -5.06
C GLU A 57 0.99 -0.03 -4.98
N LYS A 58 -0.29 0.28 -4.82
CA LYS A 58 -0.77 1.64 -4.56
C LYS A 58 -1.75 1.57 -3.41
N ASP A 59 -1.37 2.18 -2.31
CA ASP A 59 -2.24 2.36 -1.15
C ASP A 59 -2.45 3.86 -0.84
N ASP A 60 -3.16 4.14 0.25
CA ASP A 60 -3.42 5.52 0.72
C ASP A 60 -2.15 6.25 1.17
N TYR A 61 -1.04 5.52 1.34
CA TYR A 61 0.24 6.05 1.82
C TYR A 61 1.25 6.26 0.69
N GLY A 62 0.99 5.75 -0.50
CA GLY A 62 1.86 5.98 -1.65
C GLY A 62 1.79 4.95 -2.77
N LYS A 63 2.78 5.04 -3.64
CA LYS A 63 2.99 4.09 -4.73
C LYS A 63 4.34 3.42 -4.52
N TYR A 64 4.34 2.10 -4.57
CA TYR A 64 5.50 1.27 -4.28
C TYR A 64 5.72 0.23 -5.37
N TYR A 65 6.96 -0.23 -5.49
CA TYR A 65 7.27 -1.60 -5.87
C TYR A 65 7.28 -2.40 -4.57
N GLN A 66 6.35 -3.31 -4.42
CA GLN A 66 6.34 -4.22 -3.30
C GLN A 66 7.11 -5.47 -3.70
N ILE A 67 8.21 -5.71 -3.01
CA ILE A 67 9.12 -6.81 -3.27
C ILE A 67 8.87 -7.89 -2.23
N ALA A 68 8.36 -9.05 -2.66
CA ALA A 68 8.34 -10.21 -1.79
C ALA A 68 9.67 -10.94 -1.92
N ILE A 69 10.23 -11.32 -0.79
CA ILE A 69 11.55 -11.96 -0.67
C ILE A 69 11.39 -13.25 0.09
N PHE A 70 11.96 -14.31 -0.46
CA PHE A 70 12.15 -15.62 0.19
C PHE A 70 13.64 -15.82 0.42
N ILE A 71 14.02 -16.29 1.62
CA ILE A 71 15.41 -16.65 1.95
C ILE A 71 15.40 -18.00 2.61
N LYS A 72 16.22 -18.92 2.11
CA LYS A 72 16.47 -20.25 2.71
C LYS A 72 17.93 -20.35 3.11
N ASN A 73 18.18 -20.68 4.36
CA ASN A 73 19.51 -20.96 4.89
C ASN A 73 19.77 -22.46 4.81
N LEU A 74 20.69 -22.89 3.94
CA LEU A 74 21.13 -24.28 3.80
C LEU A 74 22.43 -24.55 4.55
N SER A 75 23.02 -23.53 5.20
CA SER A 75 24.25 -23.69 5.99
C SER A 75 23.97 -24.33 7.34
N ASN A 76 25.05 -24.73 8.03
CA ASN A 76 25.01 -25.27 9.38
C ASN A 76 25.07 -24.18 10.48
N ALA A 77 25.09 -22.89 10.10
CA ALA A 77 25.16 -21.77 11.02
C ALA A 77 23.94 -20.84 10.87
N SER A 78 23.53 -20.22 11.96
CA SER A 78 22.48 -19.19 11.92
C SER A 78 23.03 -17.92 11.28
N VAL A 79 22.19 -17.22 10.50
CA VAL A 79 22.52 -15.93 9.88
C VAL A 79 21.49 -14.89 10.29
N THR A 80 21.93 -13.67 10.57
CA THR A 80 21.02 -12.53 10.77
C THR A 80 20.76 -11.87 9.44
N PHE A 81 19.50 -11.77 9.07
CA PHE A 81 19.05 -11.00 7.91
C PHE A 81 18.56 -9.62 8.36
N GLU A 82 19.07 -8.58 7.71
CA GLU A 82 18.78 -7.18 8.00
C GLU A 82 18.17 -6.52 6.76
N PRO A 83 16.83 -6.40 6.68
CA PRO A 83 16.17 -5.78 5.52
C PRO A 83 16.60 -4.34 5.24
N GLU A 84 17.12 -3.64 6.26
CA GLU A 84 17.64 -2.28 6.15
C GLU A 84 18.86 -2.16 5.22
N GLN A 85 19.56 -3.26 4.99
CA GLN A 85 20.73 -3.33 4.11
C GLN A 85 20.33 -3.55 2.64
N ILE A 86 19.06 -3.84 2.35
CA ILE A 86 18.57 -3.96 0.99
C ILE A 86 18.72 -2.61 0.29
N THR A 87 19.29 -2.62 -0.90
CA THR A 87 19.42 -1.44 -1.75
C THR A 87 18.69 -1.64 -3.08
N SER A 88 18.25 -0.56 -3.67
CA SER A 88 17.62 -0.61 -4.99
C SER A 88 17.99 0.60 -5.82
N THR A 89 18.20 0.34 -7.10
CA THR A 89 18.60 1.32 -8.09
C THR A 89 17.69 1.25 -9.30
N LEU A 90 17.32 2.39 -9.85
CA LEU A 90 16.49 2.51 -11.04
C LEU A 90 17.28 3.15 -12.18
N TYR A 91 17.26 2.52 -13.34
CA TYR A 91 17.79 3.09 -14.57
C TYR A 91 16.67 3.82 -15.33
N SER A 92 16.90 5.10 -15.58
CA SER A 92 15.95 5.95 -16.30
C SER A 92 16.15 5.85 -17.82
N LYS A 93 15.21 6.42 -18.59
CA LYS A 93 15.35 6.52 -20.06
C LYS A 93 16.54 7.35 -20.51
N ASN A 94 17.05 8.22 -19.65
CA ASN A 94 18.18 9.10 -19.94
C ASN A 94 19.53 8.47 -19.54
N ASN A 95 19.57 7.17 -19.25
CA ASN A 95 20.72 6.45 -18.70
C ASN A 95 21.15 6.92 -17.30
N ASP A 96 20.33 7.70 -16.61
CA ASP A 96 20.61 8.09 -15.23
C ASP A 96 20.35 6.94 -14.27
N THR A 97 21.24 6.77 -13.32
CA THR A 97 21.09 5.81 -12.23
C THR A 97 20.51 6.53 -11.01
N ILE A 98 19.33 6.11 -10.57
CA ILE A 98 18.61 6.76 -9.49
C ILE A 98 18.48 5.79 -8.31
N PRO A 99 19.05 6.09 -7.15
CA PRO A 99 18.81 5.28 -5.96
C PRO A 99 17.34 5.39 -5.53
N LEU A 100 16.73 4.25 -5.24
CA LEU A 100 15.37 4.16 -4.72
C LEU A 100 15.40 4.04 -3.21
N ILE A 101 14.38 4.61 -2.56
CA ILE A 101 14.21 4.47 -1.13
C ILE A 101 13.57 3.12 -0.84
N VAL A 102 14.30 2.24 -0.17
CA VAL A 102 13.77 1.03 0.43
C VAL A 102 13.27 1.39 1.84
N TYR A 103 12.02 1.12 2.11
CA TYR A 103 11.45 1.40 3.43
C TYR A 103 11.73 0.23 4.38
N SER A 104 12.45 0.49 5.48
CA SER A 104 12.45 -0.44 6.60
C SER A 104 11.05 -0.51 7.23
N TYR A 105 10.79 -1.57 7.98
CA TYR A 105 9.54 -1.72 8.73
C TYR A 105 9.16 -0.46 9.50
N ASP A 106 10.10 0.07 10.30
CA ASP A 106 9.85 1.24 11.15
C ASP A 106 9.57 2.50 10.33
N LYS A 107 10.34 2.73 9.26
CA LYS A 107 10.14 3.88 8.37
C LYS A 107 8.79 3.80 7.65
N TYR A 108 8.38 2.60 7.21
CA TYR A 108 7.10 2.41 6.55
C TYR A 108 5.94 2.60 7.54
N MET A 109 5.99 1.95 8.71
CA MET A 109 4.95 2.06 9.73
C MET A 109 4.83 3.47 10.31
N LYS A 110 5.96 4.19 10.47
CA LYS A 110 5.93 5.62 10.83
C LYS A 110 5.20 6.45 9.79
N LYS A 111 5.43 6.19 8.50
CA LYS A 111 4.74 6.88 7.40
C LYS A 111 3.23 6.62 7.43
N VAL A 112 2.82 5.35 7.57
CA VAL A 112 1.41 4.94 7.72
C VAL A 112 0.77 5.67 8.89
N LYS A 113 1.37 5.59 10.08
CA LYS A 113 0.87 6.23 11.30
C LYS A 113 0.74 7.75 11.15
N THR A 114 1.74 8.40 10.54
CA THR A 114 1.71 9.86 10.33
C THR A 114 0.56 10.25 9.41
N SER A 115 0.35 9.53 8.31
CA SER A 115 -0.77 9.78 7.38
C SER A 115 -2.12 9.58 8.05
N GLN A 116 -2.27 8.51 8.83
CA GLN A 116 -3.50 8.23 9.58
C GLN A 116 -3.79 9.30 10.63
N ASN A 117 -2.77 9.76 11.36
CA ASN A 117 -2.92 10.83 12.35
C ASN A 117 -3.40 12.14 11.70
N TRP A 118 -2.86 12.48 10.51
CA TRP A 118 -3.33 13.63 9.73
C TRP A 118 -4.81 13.49 9.32
N SER A 119 -5.20 12.32 8.82
CA SER A 119 -6.61 12.06 8.45
C SER A 119 -7.53 12.17 9.67
N MET A 120 -7.13 11.63 10.82
CA MET A 120 -7.89 11.75 12.07
C MET A 120 -8.01 13.21 12.54
N ALA A 121 -6.93 13.98 12.45
CA ALA A 121 -6.95 15.40 12.83
C ALA A 121 -7.91 16.22 11.95
N LEU A 122 -7.91 15.99 10.63
CA LEU A 122 -8.82 16.67 9.70
C LEU A 122 -10.28 16.30 9.96
N LEU A 123 -10.55 15.01 10.21
CA LEU A 123 -11.90 14.55 10.53
C LEU A 123 -12.39 15.08 11.87
N GLY A 124 -11.52 15.06 12.88
CA GLY A 124 -11.85 15.63 14.20
C GLY A 124 -12.16 17.12 14.14
N PHE A 125 -11.41 17.87 13.33
CA PHE A 125 -11.68 19.29 13.09
C PHE A 125 -13.03 19.52 12.39
N SER A 126 -13.30 18.79 11.29
CA SER A 126 -14.57 18.90 10.55
C SER A 126 -15.77 18.46 11.39
N ALA A 127 -15.61 17.38 12.18
CA ALA A 127 -16.64 16.92 13.11
C ALA A 127 -16.94 17.97 14.19
N GLY A 128 -15.90 18.60 14.75
CA GLY A 128 -16.05 19.67 15.74
C GLY A 128 -16.81 20.87 15.21
N LEU A 129 -16.54 21.29 13.96
CA LEU A 129 -17.30 22.37 13.30
C LEU A 129 -18.77 21.98 13.11
N ASN A 130 -19.05 20.77 12.63
CA ASN A 130 -20.41 20.30 12.39
C ASN A 130 -21.21 20.17 13.69
N VAL A 131 -20.59 19.67 14.76
CA VAL A 131 -21.23 19.59 16.10
C VAL A 131 -21.53 20.99 16.63
N GLY A 132 -20.61 21.94 16.49
CA GLY A 132 -20.81 23.31 16.92
C GLY A 132 -21.99 23.98 16.20
N MET A 133 -22.18 23.68 14.93
CA MET A 133 -23.27 24.23 14.11
C MET A 133 -24.60 23.49 14.27
N ALA A 134 -24.58 22.20 14.55
CA ALA A 134 -25.79 21.35 14.61
C ALA A 134 -26.80 21.77 15.70
N GLY A 135 -26.33 22.44 16.76
CA GLY A 135 -27.20 22.97 17.81
C GLY A 135 -27.95 24.23 17.42
N TYR A 136 -27.50 25.00 16.43
CA TYR A 136 -28.13 26.22 16.04
C TYR A 136 -29.25 25.98 15.05
N GLN A 137 -30.48 26.36 15.46
CA GLN A 137 -31.68 26.35 14.60
C GLN A 137 -32.13 27.76 14.32
N THR A 138 -32.16 28.13 13.04
CA THR A 138 -32.63 29.42 12.61
C THR A 138 -34.05 29.29 12.04
N THR A 139 -35.00 29.97 12.67
CA THR A 139 -36.40 30.02 12.23
C THR A 139 -36.70 31.38 11.66
N TYR A 140 -37.30 31.40 10.50
CA TYR A 140 -37.80 32.61 9.86
C TYR A 140 -39.29 32.72 10.06
N THR A 141 -39.74 33.79 10.75
CA THR A 141 -41.15 34.06 10.96
C THR A 141 -41.54 35.34 10.20
N THR A 142 -42.42 35.20 9.22
CA THR A 142 -42.97 36.36 8.50
C THR A 142 -44.21 36.84 9.17
N THR A 143 -44.21 38.08 9.63
CA THR A 143 -45.33 38.75 10.25
C THR A 143 -45.78 39.94 9.34
N TYR A 144 -47.06 40.29 9.39
CA TYR A 144 -47.59 41.43 8.65
C TYR A 144 -47.78 42.60 9.60
N GLY A 145 -47.15 43.72 9.28
CA GLY A 145 -47.31 44.96 10.05
C GLY A 145 -48.64 45.62 9.82
N VAL A 146 -48.90 46.75 10.51
CA VAL A 146 -50.16 47.55 10.48
C VAL A 146 -50.54 47.96 9.06
N ASN A 147 -49.55 48.07 8.16
CA ASN A 147 -49.80 48.50 6.75
C ASN A 147 -49.77 47.26 5.81
N HIS A 148 -50.02 46.08 6.28
CA HIS A 148 -49.95 44.81 5.51
C HIS A 148 -48.58 44.53 4.83
N MET A 149 -47.53 45.23 5.22
CA MET A 149 -46.19 44.98 4.73
C MET A 149 -45.61 43.78 5.46
N PRO A 150 -45.17 42.74 4.72
CA PRO A 150 -44.52 41.59 5.35
C PRO A 150 -43.13 42.00 5.85
N TYR A 151 -42.77 41.59 7.08
CA TYR A 151 -41.41 41.63 7.55
C TYR A 151 -41.05 40.28 8.15
N THR A 152 -39.81 39.84 7.89
CA THR A 152 -39.32 38.56 8.36
C THR A 152 -38.45 38.78 9.58
N GLN A 153 -38.81 38.12 10.68
CA GLN A 153 -37.99 38.04 11.88
C GLN A 153 -37.18 36.76 11.82
N VAL A 154 -35.91 36.87 12.17
CA VAL A 154 -34.98 35.73 12.23
C VAL A 154 -34.75 35.42 13.71
N HIS A 155 -35.15 34.24 14.13
CA HIS A 155 -34.90 33.73 15.47
C HIS A 155 -33.90 32.58 15.42
N THR A 156 -32.78 32.72 16.11
CA THR A 156 -31.80 31.66 16.25
C THR A 156 -31.90 31.11 17.69
N THR A 157 -32.18 29.82 17.79
CA THR A 157 -32.24 29.10 19.06
C THR A 157 -31.19 28.00 19.09
N TYR A 158 -30.74 27.65 20.26
CA TYR A 158 -29.77 26.54 20.42
C TYR A 158 -30.48 25.32 20.95
N ASN A 159 -30.43 24.23 20.19
CA ASN A 159 -31.00 22.91 20.53
C ASN A 159 -29.92 21.97 21.07
N TYR A 160 -29.85 21.83 22.37
CA TYR A 160 -28.88 20.95 23.05
C TYR A 160 -29.02 19.49 22.68
N ALA A 161 -30.24 18.99 22.42
CA ALA A 161 -30.45 17.61 22.03
C ALA A 161 -29.88 17.33 20.62
N ALA A 162 -30.06 18.25 19.67
CA ALA A 162 -29.49 18.14 18.34
C ALA A 162 -27.96 18.20 18.38
N ALA A 163 -27.38 19.09 19.17
CA ALA A 163 -25.93 19.19 19.36
C ALA A 163 -25.36 17.90 20.02
N SER A 164 -26.04 17.38 21.01
CA SER A 164 -25.65 16.13 21.68
C SER A 164 -25.70 14.92 20.73
N ALA A 165 -26.77 14.80 19.94
CA ALA A 165 -26.89 13.73 18.94
C ALA A 165 -25.80 13.80 17.88
N ALA A 166 -25.49 15.02 17.37
CA ALA A 166 -24.41 15.21 16.42
C ALA A 166 -23.03 14.86 17.01
N ASN A 167 -22.80 15.21 18.28
CA ASN A 167 -21.56 14.86 18.98
C ASN A 167 -21.41 13.34 19.16
N MET A 168 -22.47 12.64 19.55
CA MET A 168 -22.45 11.18 19.66
C MET A 168 -22.17 10.52 18.29
N ALA A 169 -22.81 10.98 17.22
CA ALA A 169 -22.59 10.48 15.87
C ALA A 169 -21.12 10.69 15.43
N ALA A 170 -20.59 11.90 15.64
CA ALA A 170 -19.19 12.23 15.32
C ALA A 170 -18.20 11.35 16.12
N THR A 171 -18.44 11.17 17.41
CA THR A 171 -17.60 10.33 18.27
C THR A 171 -17.61 8.87 17.80
N THR A 172 -18.78 8.33 17.46
CA THR A 172 -18.91 6.97 16.93
C THR A 172 -18.16 6.79 15.61
N GLN A 173 -18.25 7.77 14.70
CA GLN A 173 -17.51 7.74 13.43
C GLN A 173 -16.00 7.75 13.66
N LEU A 174 -15.50 8.60 14.57
CA LEU A 174 -14.07 8.67 14.90
C LEU A 174 -13.57 7.37 15.54
N MET A 175 -14.34 6.75 16.42
CA MET A 175 -14.00 5.46 17.02
C MET A 175 -13.93 4.34 15.96
N THR A 176 -14.92 4.27 15.07
CA THR A 176 -14.95 3.29 14.00
C THR A 176 -13.75 3.44 13.07
N LEU A 177 -13.45 4.68 12.65
CA LEU A 177 -12.30 4.96 11.81
C LEU A 177 -10.96 4.63 12.51
N SER A 178 -10.84 4.97 13.79
CA SER A 178 -9.66 4.63 14.59
C SER A 178 -9.41 3.12 14.62
N LYS A 179 -10.47 2.31 14.76
CA LYS A 179 -10.39 0.86 14.70
C LYS A 179 -9.95 0.37 13.32
N LEU A 180 -10.56 0.87 12.24
CA LEU A 180 -10.19 0.51 10.88
C LEU A 180 -8.73 0.85 10.57
N MET A 181 -8.24 2.00 11.04
CA MET A 181 -6.84 2.39 10.88
C MET A 181 -5.89 1.50 11.70
N ALA A 182 -6.31 1.04 12.86
CA ALA A 182 -5.52 0.10 13.66
C ALA A 182 -5.45 -1.28 12.97
N ASP A 183 -6.56 -1.76 12.44
CA ASP A 183 -6.64 -3.02 11.70
C ASP A 183 -5.81 -2.96 10.41
N ASP A 184 -5.85 -1.84 9.68
CA ASP A 184 -5.00 -1.61 8.49
C ASP A 184 -3.50 -1.63 8.86
N ARG A 185 -3.08 -0.95 9.96
CA ARG A 185 -1.69 -1.02 10.43
C ARG A 185 -1.28 -2.45 10.77
N ASN A 186 -2.15 -3.19 11.45
CA ASN A 186 -1.89 -4.57 11.82
C ASN A 186 -1.70 -5.44 10.56
N THR A 187 -2.61 -5.33 9.60
CA THR A 187 -2.52 -6.03 8.31
C THR A 187 -1.22 -5.70 7.58
N LYS A 188 -0.86 -4.41 7.48
CA LYS A 188 0.38 -3.97 6.82
C LYS A 188 1.66 -4.37 7.57
N SER A 189 1.56 -4.60 8.88
CA SER A 189 2.69 -5.09 9.67
C SER A 189 2.95 -6.58 9.50
N GLN A 190 1.92 -7.34 9.11
CA GLN A 190 2.02 -8.77 8.88
C GLN A 190 2.79 -9.03 7.59
N GLY A 191 3.76 -9.92 7.67
CA GLY A 191 4.59 -10.28 6.51
C GLY A 191 5.61 -9.22 6.08
N TYR A 192 5.64 -8.04 6.70
CA TYR A 192 6.71 -7.07 6.46
C TYR A 192 8.03 -7.57 7.06
N LEU A 193 9.10 -7.61 6.26
CA LEU A 193 10.40 -8.10 6.71
C LEU A 193 10.99 -7.18 7.79
N LYS A 194 11.45 -7.82 8.85
CA LYS A 194 12.18 -7.22 9.97
C LYS A 194 13.50 -7.94 10.14
N MET A 195 14.41 -7.34 10.90
CA MET A 195 15.62 -8.04 11.33
C MET A 195 15.25 -9.38 11.95
N THR A 196 15.78 -10.47 11.41
CA THR A 196 15.41 -11.82 11.78
C THR A 196 16.63 -12.73 11.70
N THR A 197 16.80 -13.60 12.70
CA THR A 197 17.79 -14.67 12.64
C THR A 197 17.18 -15.88 11.93
N ILE A 198 17.85 -16.37 10.90
CA ILE A 198 17.45 -17.55 10.12
C ILE A 198 18.35 -18.73 10.53
N HIS A 199 17.76 -19.71 11.19
CA HIS A 199 18.50 -20.87 11.67
C HIS A 199 18.85 -21.86 10.52
N PRO A 200 19.78 -22.81 10.76
CA PRO A 200 20.07 -23.85 9.77
C PRO A 200 18.83 -24.57 9.26
N ASN A 201 18.74 -24.72 7.94
CA ASN A 201 17.60 -25.31 7.24
C ASN A 201 16.26 -24.57 7.38
N GLU A 202 16.24 -23.39 7.98
CA GLU A 202 15.06 -22.53 8.08
C GLU A 202 14.93 -21.63 6.83
N GLY A 203 13.70 -21.25 6.52
CA GLY A 203 13.39 -20.27 5.48
C GLY A 203 12.43 -19.20 6.01
N ILE A 204 12.59 -18.00 5.53
CA ILE A 204 11.69 -16.90 5.81
C ILE A 204 11.09 -16.38 4.50
N ILE A 205 9.87 -15.85 4.58
CA ILE A 205 9.23 -15.14 3.48
C ILE A 205 8.58 -13.87 4.03
N GLY A 206 8.67 -12.80 3.29
CA GLY A 206 8.01 -11.54 3.64
C GLY A 206 8.23 -10.50 2.55
N TYR A 207 7.87 -9.25 2.80
CA TYR A 207 8.00 -8.22 1.80
C TYR A 207 8.63 -6.93 2.34
N VAL A 208 9.13 -6.11 1.42
CA VAL A 208 9.55 -4.72 1.65
C VAL A 208 8.94 -3.82 0.58
N ASN A 209 8.73 -2.56 0.91
CA ASN A 209 8.25 -1.56 -0.02
C ASN A 209 9.40 -0.67 -0.50
N ILE A 210 9.53 -0.51 -1.81
CA ILE A 210 10.48 0.40 -2.45
C ILE A 210 9.70 1.56 -3.06
N LYS A 211 10.13 2.80 -2.83
CA LYS A 211 9.47 3.99 -3.40
C LYS A 211 9.44 3.91 -4.92
N ARG A 212 8.25 3.86 -5.50
CA ARG A 212 8.09 3.79 -6.95
C ARG A 212 8.46 5.09 -7.64
N LYS A 213 9.32 4.96 -8.65
CA LYS A 213 9.61 5.98 -9.65
C LYS A 213 9.45 5.38 -11.04
N LYS A 214 9.27 6.21 -12.05
CA LYS A 214 9.22 5.76 -13.45
C LYS A 214 10.63 5.51 -13.97
N GLY A 215 10.88 4.36 -14.58
CA GLY A 215 12.16 3.99 -15.17
C GLY A 215 12.01 2.83 -16.14
N LEU A 216 13.13 2.25 -16.54
CA LEU A 216 13.21 1.11 -17.45
C LEU A 216 13.51 -0.18 -16.68
N LEU A 217 14.60 -0.15 -15.92
CA LEU A 217 15.14 -1.30 -15.20
C LEU A 217 15.31 -0.95 -13.73
N MET A 218 14.89 -1.84 -12.85
CA MET A 218 15.11 -1.75 -11.42
C MET A 218 16.00 -2.90 -10.97
N THR A 219 17.16 -2.58 -10.40
CA THR A 219 18.02 -3.56 -9.73
C THR A 219 17.73 -3.53 -8.24
N VAL A 220 17.57 -4.70 -7.63
CA VAL A 220 17.42 -4.88 -6.18
C VAL A 220 18.54 -5.77 -5.68
N ASN A 221 19.30 -5.29 -4.70
CA ASN A 221 20.40 -6.02 -4.07
C ASN A 221 19.99 -6.44 -2.66
N ILE A 222 20.04 -7.73 -2.40
CA ILE A 222 19.64 -8.34 -1.13
C ILE A 222 20.88 -8.99 -0.50
N PRO A 223 21.49 -8.39 0.53
CA PRO A 223 22.64 -8.99 1.22
C PRO A 223 22.16 -10.08 2.20
N VAL A 224 22.75 -11.27 2.10
CA VAL A 224 22.50 -12.41 2.99
C VAL A 224 23.80 -13.18 3.19
N GLY A 225 24.18 -13.45 4.42
CA GLY A 225 25.34 -14.31 4.74
C GLY A 225 26.66 -13.81 4.16
N GLY A 226 26.85 -12.50 4.04
CA GLY A 226 28.04 -11.88 3.44
C GLY A 226 28.07 -11.88 1.91
N GLN A 227 27.04 -12.40 1.25
CA GLN A 227 26.87 -12.38 -0.21
C GLN A 227 25.79 -11.39 -0.60
N VAL A 228 25.82 -10.88 -1.85
CA VAL A 228 24.80 -9.98 -2.40
C VAL A 228 24.07 -10.66 -3.55
N TYR A 229 22.77 -10.76 -3.42
CA TYR A 229 21.86 -11.34 -4.41
C TYR A 229 21.20 -10.20 -5.20
N SER A 230 21.58 -10.04 -6.46
CA SER A 230 21.09 -8.96 -7.32
C SER A 230 20.03 -9.48 -8.27
N PHE A 231 18.91 -8.76 -8.39
CA PHE A 231 17.81 -9.07 -9.29
C PHE A 231 17.43 -7.86 -10.12
N ASP A 232 17.34 -8.06 -11.43
CA ASP A 232 17.00 -7.04 -12.41
C ASP A 232 15.57 -7.24 -12.91
N TRP A 233 14.77 -6.18 -12.83
CA TRP A 233 13.35 -6.21 -13.21
C TRP A 233 13.03 -5.12 -14.23
N ASP A 234 12.38 -5.51 -15.32
CA ASP A 234 11.78 -4.55 -16.24
C ASP A 234 10.57 -3.90 -15.56
N VAL A 235 10.68 -2.61 -15.33
CA VAL A 235 9.62 -1.80 -14.72
C VAL A 235 9.01 -0.81 -15.70
N THR A 236 9.22 -1.04 -17.02
CA THR A 236 8.58 -0.26 -18.07
C THR A 236 7.08 -0.48 -18.04
N LYS A 237 6.31 0.60 -18.16
CA LYS A 237 4.86 0.45 -18.36
C LYS A 237 4.61 -0.11 -19.76
N LYS A 238 4.29 -1.37 -19.86
CA LYS A 238 3.76 -1.93 -21.10
C LYS A 238 2.41 -1.26 -21.42
N LYS A 239 2.32 -0.54 -22.55
CA LYS A 239 1.03 -0.05 -23.04
C LYS A 239 0.23 -1.27 -23.45
N VAL A 240 -0.84 -1.56 -22.73
CA VAL A 240 -1.86 -2.50 -23.23
C VAL A 240 -2.42 -1.86 -24.50
N LYS A 241 -2.10 -2.44 -25.67
CA LYS A 241 -2.79 -2.08 -26.91
C LYS A 241 -4.25 -2.54 -26.74
N LYS A 242 -5.15 -1.57 -26.69
CA LYS A 242 -6.59 -1.81 -26.79
C LYS A 242 -6.93 -2.27 -28.20
#